data_5ebd3832059ba4bd78d9cca38f0255be
#
_entry.id   5ebd3832059ba4bd78d9cca38f0255be
#
_cell.length_a   1.000
_cell.length_b   1.000
_cell.length_c   1.000
_cell.angle_alpha   90.00
_cell.angle_beta   90.00
_cell.angle_gamma   90.00
#
_symmetry.space_group_name_H-M   'P 1'
#
loop_
_entity.id
_entity.type
_entity.pdbx_description
1 polymer ?
#
loop_
_entity_poly.entity_id
_entity_poly.type
_entity_poly.pdbx_seq_one_letter_code
_entity_poly.pdbx_strand_id
1 'polypeptide(L)'
;LILVCFGTLIEYYKGTNPDYLIGEDLFFQSGQALRSMSDPTQYDDPDHYSKRYTGSNQSKLVHTNSGIINKAAYLIAEGGTHYGVTVSGIGKEKMGKVFYRANTQYLTESATFSQARQATLQSAADLYGAQSPEVTSVKKAFDAIGVN
;
A
#
# COMPACT_ATOMS: atom_id res chain seq x y z
N LEU A 1 -5.50 -6.74 -3.23
CA LEU A 1 -5.00 -5.51 -2.58
C LEU A 1 -3.48 -5.55 -2.31
N ILE A 2 -2.93 -6.67 -1.85
CA ILE A 2 -1.51 -6.78 -1.42
C ILE A 2 -0.59 -7.26 -2.54
N LEU A 3 -1.10 -7.86 -3.61
CA LEU A 3 -0.32 -8.39 -4.72
C LEU A 3 0.57 -7.33 -5.41
N VAL A 4 0.10 -6.11 -5.50
CA VAL A 4 0.86 -4.98 -6.08
C VAL A 4 2.16 -4.72 -5.30
N CYS A 5 2.11 -4.77 -3.96
CA CYS A 5 3.31 -4.59 -3.13
C CYS A 5 4.39 -5.65 -3.42
N PHE A 6 3.99 -6.90 -3.68
CA PHE A 6 4.94 -7.96 -4.01
C PHE A 6 5.50 -7.83 -5.43
N GLY A 7 4.70 -7.36 -6.39
CA GLY A 7 5.18 -7.03 -7.73
C GLY A 7 6.33 -6.03 -7.68
N THR A 8 6.12 -4.90 -7.01
CA THR A 8 7.14 -3.87 -6.80
C THR A 8 8.38 -4.41 -6.08
N LEU A 9 8.22 -5.25 -5.04
CA LEU A 9 9.38 -5.85 -4.37
C LEU A 9 10.20 -6.77 -5.27
N ILE A 10 9.55 -7.54 -6.16
CA ILE A 10 10.24 -8.38 -7.15
C ILE A 10 11.03 -7.53 -8.12
N GLU A 11 10.47 -6.42 -8.57
CA GLU A 11 11.14 -5.47 -9.45
C GLU A 11 12.38 -4.87 -8.79
N TYR A 12 12.28 -4.38 -7.55
CA TYR A 12 13.42 -3.92 -6.78
C TYR A 12 14.47 -5.02 -6.54
N TYR A 13 14.06 -6.26 -6.37
CA TYR A 13 14.98 -7.39 -6.24
C TYR A 13 15.73 -7.67 -7.55
N LYS A 14 15.07 -7.56 -8.68
CA LYS A 14 15.71 -7.72 -10.01
C LYS A 14 16.65 -6.56 -10.36
N GLY A 15 16.42 -5.37 -9.82
CA GLY A 15 17.27 -4.19 -10.01
C GLY A 15 17.21 -3.56 -11.41
N THR A 16 16.17 -3.85 -12.20
CA THR A 16 16.00 -3.30 -13.55
C THR A 16 15.02 -2.14 -13.49
N ASN A 17 15.54 -0.91 -13.38
CA ASN A 17 14.76 0.35 -13.29
C ASN A 17 13.58 0.28 -12.30
N PRO A 18 13.80 -0.19 -11.06
CA PRO A 18 12.70 -0.41 -10.14
C PRO A 18 12.09 0.92 -9.69
N ASP A 19 10.78 0.99 -9.70
CA ASP A 19 10.01 2.14 -9.22
C ASP A 19 8.72 1.70 -8.50
N TYR A 20 7.76 2.60 -8.40
CA TYR A 20 6.44 2.33 -7.80
C TYR A 20 5.31 2.38 -8.82
N LEU A 21 5.63 2.31 -10.10
CA LEU A 21 4.66 2.13 -11.18
C LEU A 21 4.32 0.64 -11.32
N ILE A 22 3.18 0.35 -11.87
CA ILE A 22 2.70 -1.01 -12.10
C ILE A 22 2.23 -1.14 -13.53
N GLY A 23 2.85 -2.09 -14.26
CA GLY A 23 2.47 -2.44 -15.63
C GLY A 23 2.95 -1.44 -16.69
N GLU A 24 3.99 -0.66 -16.39
CA GLU A 24 4.61 0.28 -17.32
C GLU A 24 5.21 -0.43 -18.54
N ASP A 25 5.72 -1.64 -18.37
CA ASP A 25 6.26 -2.48 -19.46
C ASP A 25 5.20 -2.96 -20.47
N LEU A 26 3.92 -2.78 -20.17
CA LEU A 26 2.82 -3.12 -21.09
C LEU A 26 2.55 -2.02 -22.13
N PHE A 27 3.16 -0.86 -21.98
CA PHE A 27 2.93 0.29 -22.85
C PHE A 27 4.15 0.59 -23.73
N PHE A 28 3.89 0.94 -25.00
CA PHE A 28 4.93 1.35 -25.94
C PHE A 28 5.48 2.76 -25.70
N GLN A 29 4.74 3.58 -24.92
CA GLN A 29 5.14 4.95 -24.62
C GLN A 29 5.70 5.03 -23.20
N SER A 30 6.88 5.64 -23.08
CA SER A 30 7.50 5.92 -21.78
C SER A 30 6.57 6.80 -20.89
N GLY A 31 6.49 6.48 -19.63
CA GLY A 31 5.70 7.23 -18.64
C GLY A 31 4.23 6.84 -18.55
N GLN A 32 3.79 5.79 -19.26
CA GLN A 32 2.48 5.18 -19.06
C GLN A 32 2.58 3.97 -18.14
N ALA A 33 1.59 3.78 -17.26
CA ALA A 33 1.45 2.62 -16.40
C ALA A 33 -0.02 2.34 -16.12
N LEU A 34 -0.31 1.19 -15.53
CA LEU A 34 -1.67 0.86 -15.08
C LEU A 34 -1.99 1.55 -13.73
N ARG A 35 -0.99 1.68 -12.85
CA ARG A 35 -1.12 2.25 -11.51
C ARG A 35 0.18 2.87 -11.03
N SER A 36 0.06 3.78 -10.07
CA SER A 36 1.18 4.25 -9.26
C SER A 36 0.90 4.00 -7.78
N MET A 37 1.87 3.44 -7.04
CA MET A 37 1.77 3.32 -5.59
C MET A 37 2.14 4.65 -4.91
N SER A 38 3.07 5.39 -5.49
CA SER A 38 3.52 6.69 -4.94
C SER A 38 2.47 7.78 -5.12
N ASP A 39 1.78 7.80 -6.27
CA ASP A 39 0.67 8.72 -6.56
C ASP A 39 -0.45 8.00 -7.32
N PRO A 40 -1.37 7.33 -6.62
CA PRO A 40 -2.48 6.63 -7.26
C PRO A 40 -3.36 7.53 -8.14
N THR A 41 -3.45 8.83 -7.81
CA THR A 41 -4.29 9.78 -8.53
C THR A 41 -3.83 10.04 -9.96
N GLN A 42 -2.57 9.76 -10.27
CA GLN A 42 -2.00 9.86 -11.61
C GLN A 42 -2.71 8.95 -12.62
N TYR A 43 -3.31 7.86 -12.14
CA TYR A 43 -4.04 6.86 -12.94
C TYR A 43 -5.49 6.69 -12.47
N ASP A 44 -6.10 7.76 -11.97
CA ASP A 44 -7.51 7.81 -11.53
C ASP A 44 -7.87 6.87 -10.37
N ASP A 45 -6.89 6.36 -9.64
CA ASP A 45 -7.12 5.57 -8.42
C ASP A 45 -7.13 6.48 -7.18
N PRO A 46 -7.99 6.24 -6.18
CA PRO A 46 -8.02 7.06 -4.96
C PRO A 46 -6.80 6.78 -4.07
N ASP A 47 -6.27 7.85 -3.50
CA ASP A 47 -5.14 7.86 -2.56
C ASP A 47 -5.56 7.98 -1.09
N HIS A 48 -6.87 8.16 -0.84
CA HIS A 48 -7.44 8.38 0.49
C HIS A 48 -8.84 7.76 0.60
N TYR A 49 -9.18 7.23 1.76
CA TYR A 49 -10.43 6.51 2.00
C TYR A 49 -11.70 7.32 1.72
N SER A 50 -11.65 8.64 1.99
CA SER A 50 -12.78 9.54 1.70
C SER A 50 -13.10 9.67 0.20
N LYS A 51 -12.15 9.34 -0.67
CA LYS A 51 -12.29 9.42 -2.13
C LYS A 51 -12.57 8.06 -2.78
N ARG A 52 -12.77 7.02 -1.98
CA ARG A 52 -13.01 5.67 -2.49
C ARG A 52 -14.23 5.61 -3.40
N TYR A 53 -14.16 4.78 -4.41
CA TYR A 53 -15.32 4.42 -5.22
C TYR A 53 -16.34 3.66 -4.36
N THR A 54 -17.61 4.05 -4.41
CA THR A 54 -18.72 3.48 -3.64
C THR A 54 -19.86 2.98 -4.53
N GLY A 55 -19.66 2.93 -5.85
CA GLY A 55 -20.68 2.43 -6.79
C GLY A 55 -20.84 0.91 -6.74
N SER A 56 -21.79 0.39 -7.50
CA SER A 56 -22.19 -1.03 -7.50
C SER A 56 -21.29 -1.96 -8.35
N ASN A 57 -20.37 -1.40 -9.14
CA ASN A 57 -19.48 -2.23 -9.97
C ASN A 57 -18.39 -2.87 -9.10
N GLN A 58 -18.53 -4.17 -8.83
CA GLN A 58 -17.62 -4.93 -7.95
C GLN A 58 -16.17 -4.94 -8.45
N SER A 59 -15.95 -5.08 -9.75
CA SER A 59 -14.60 -5.04 -10.33
C SER A 59 -13.95 -3.68 -10.08
N LYS A 60 -14.69 -2.59 -10.34
CA LYS A 60 -14.21 -1.24 -10.07
C LYS A 60 -13.98 -1.00 -8.58
N LEU A 61 -14.83 -1.52 -7.70
CA LEU A 61 -14.64 -1.44 -6.24
C LEU A 61 -13.28 -1.97 -5.80
N VAL A 62 -12.89 -3.16 -6.24
CA VAL A 62 -11.66 -3.80 -5.79
C VAL A 62 -10.42 -3.25 -6.51
N HIS A 63 -10.49 -3.00 -7.80
CA HIS A 63 -9.34 -2.54 -8.58
C HIS A 63 -9.01 -1.08 -8.32
N THR A 64 -9.97 -0.18 -8.42
CA THR A 64 -9.78 1.25 -8.18
C THR A 64 -9.41 1.54 -6.72
N ASN A 65 -10.16 0.97 -5.76
CA ASN A 65 -9.91 1.22 -4.33
C ASN A 65 -8.60 0.60 -3.82
N SER A 66 -7.94 -0.25 -4.60
CA SER A 66 -6.62 -0.78 -4.23
C SER A 66 -5.56 0.34 -4.13
N GLY A 67 -5.74 1.45 -4.83
CA GLY A 67 -4.86 2.62 -4.77
C GLY A 67 -4.66 3.14 -3.34
N ILE A 68 -5.69 3.07 -2.51
CA ILE A 68 -5.64 3.52 -1.10
C ILE A 68 -4.60 2.70 -0.31
N ILE A 69 -4.63 1.38 -0.39
CA ILE A 69 -3.66 0.50 0.31
C ILE A 69 -2.27 0.57 -0.36
N ASN A 70 -2.20 0.73 -1.68
CA ASN A 70 -0.94 0.94 -2.38
C ASN A 70 -0.23 2.20 -1.87
N LYS A 71 -0.98 3.29 -1.64
CA LYS A 71 -0.45 4.51 -1.05
C LYS A 71 0.07 4.28 0.38
N ALA A 72 -0.66 3.54 1.22
CA ALA A 72 -0.19 3.19 2.55
C ALA A 72 1.13 2.38 2.50
N ALA A 73 1.22 1.39 1.61
CA ALA A 73 2.42 0.59 1.44
C ALA A 73 3.62 1.43 1.00
N TYR A 74 3.43 2.36 0.06
CA TYR A 74 4.45 3.33 -0.33
C TYR A 74 4.92 4.17 0.86
N LEU A 75 3.99 4.74 1.63
CA LEU A 75 4.33 5.56 2.81
C LEU A 75 5.05 4.74 3.90
N ILE A 76 4.69 3.48 4.10
CA ILE A 76 5.39 2.59 5.03
C ILE A 76 6.81 2.33 4.54
N ALA A 77 7.02 2.12 3.25
CA ALA A 77 8.34 1.86 2.70
C ALA A 77 9.23 3.11 2.69
N GLU A 78 8.76 4.20 2.10
CA GLU A 78 9.58 5.39 1.78
C GLU A 78 9.36 6.55 2.76
N GLY A 79 8.23 6.58 3.44
CA GLY A 79 7.82 7.74 4.24
C GLY A 79 7.22 8.86 3.41
N GLY A 80 7.06 10.00 4.05
CA GLY A 80 6.53 11.21 3.43
C GLY A 80 5.35 11.81 4.18
N THR A 81 4.84 12.94 3.69
CA THR A 81 3.66 13.60 4.26
C THR A 81 2.48 13.47 3.31
N HIS A 82 1.34 13.00 3.83
CA HIS A 82 0.13 12.80 3.06
C HIS A 82 -1.08 13.21 3.91
N TYR A 83 -1.96 14.05 3.37
CA TYR A 83 -3.08 14.67 4.09
C TYR A 83 -2.71 15.21 5.49
N GLY A 84 -1.54 15.84 5.59
CA GLY A 84 -1.06 16.46 6.84
C GLY A 84 -0.45 15.48 7.85
N VAL A 85 -0.40 14.18 7.56
CA VAL A 85 0.23 13.16 8.41
C VAL A 85 1.61 12.82 7.86
N THR A 86 2.65 13.00 8.69
CA THR A 86 4.03 12.63 8.33
C THR A 86 4.34 11.22 8.81
N VAL A 87 4.79 10.40 7.87
CA VAL A 87 5.15 9.00 8.07
C VAL A 87 6.66 8.85 7.93
N SER A 88 7.30 8.17 8.86
CA SER A 88 8.71 7.76 8.74
C SER A 88 8.77 6.42 8.03
N GLY A 89 9.46 6.35 6.88
CA GLY A 89 9.64 5.11 6.16
C GLY A 89 10.45 4.08 6.95
N ILE A 90 10.13 2.80 6.78
CA ILE A 90 10.85 1.69 7.41
C ILE A 90 11.62 0.82 6.40
N GLY A 91 11.57 1.20 5.13
CA GLY A 91 12.20 0.48 4.02
C GLY A 91 11.32 -0.61 3.42
N LYS A 92 11.58 -0.90 2.14
CA LYS A 92 10.82 -1.86 1.33
C LYS A 92 10.82 -3.27 1.91
N GLU A 93 11.98 -3.72 2.42
CA GLU A 93 12.11 -5.07 2.98
C GLU A 93 11.20 -5.28 4.20
N LYS A 94 11.19 -4.32 5.14
CA LYS A 94 10.32 -4.40 6.32
C LYS A 94 8.86 -4.25 5.94
N MET A 95 8.52 -3.34 5.03
CA MET A 95 7.18 -3.20 4.47
C MET A 95 6.70 -4.54 3.88
N GLY A 96 7.52 -5.19 3.07
CA GLY A 96 7.20 -6.48 2.47
C GLY A 96 6.95 -7.58 3.51
N LYS A 97 7.78 -7.69 4.54
CA LYS A 97 7.60 -8.66 5.64
C LYS A 97 6.30 -8.43 6.39
N VAL A 98 5.95 -7.16 6.67
CA VAL A 98 4.71 -6.79 7.36
C VAL A 98 3.48 -7.18 6.52
N PHE A 99 3.45 -6.81 5.24
CA PHE A 99 2.32 -7.15 4.38
C PHE A 99 2.22 -8.64 4.08
N TYR A 100 3.35 -9.34 3.93
CA TYR A 100 3.35 -10.79 3.77
C TYR A 100 2.72 -11.48 4.97
N ARG A 101 3.14 -11.10 6.18
CA ARG A 101 2.56 -11.65 7.41
C ARG A 101 1.07 -11.31 7.54
N ALA A 102 0.68 -10.06 7.27
CA ALA A 102 -0.71 -9.65 7.29
C ALA A 102 -1.57 -10.50 6.36
N ASN A 103 -1.09 -10.75 5.13
CA ASN A 103 -1.80 -11.53 4.13
C ASN A 103 -1.91 -13.01 4.48
N THR A 104 -0.88 -13.60 5.07
CA THR A 104 -0.82 -15.05 5.33
C THR A 104 -1.37 -15.46 6.68
N GLN A 105 -1.46 -14.54 7.65
CA GLN A 105 -1.85 -14.85 9.02
C GLN A 105 -3.19 -14.25 9.46
N TYR A 106 -3.59 -13.10 8.87
CA TYR A 106 -4.68 -12.30 9.43
C TYR A 106 -5.79 -11.95 8.44
N LEU A 107 -5.44 -11.70 7.18
CA LEU A 107 -6.42 -11.24 6.18
C LEU A 107 -7.20 -12.39 5.57
N THR A 108 -8.47 -12.11 5.28
CA THR A 108 -9.38 -12.99 4.53
C THR A 108 -9.78 -12.33 3.21
N GLU A 109 -10.41 -13.09 2.30
CA GLU A 109 -10.90 -12.59 1.01
C GLU A 109 -11.88 -11.41 1.15
N SER A 110 -12.65 -11.38 2.23
CA SER A 110 -13.66 -10.34 2.52
C SER A 110 -13.15 -9.22 3.45
N ALA A 111 -11.84 -9.13 3.68
CA ALA A 111 -11.29 -8.15 4.61
C ALA A 111 -11.59 -6.71 4.20
N THR A 112 -12.09 -5.93 5.13
CA THR A 112 -12.36 -4.50 4.99
C THR A 112 -11.05 -3.68 5.16
N PHE A 113 -11.10 -2.38 4.82
CA PHE A 113 -9.97 -1.47 5.06
C PHE A 113 -9.56 -1.40 6.54
N SER A 114 -10.52 -1.36 7.46
CA SER A 114 -10.24 -1.36 8.90
C SER A 114 -9.58 -2.67 9.33
N GLN A 115 -10.01 -3.81 8.83
CA GLN A 115 -9.37 -5.10 9.08
C GLN A 115 -7.97 -5.17 8.47
N ALA A 116 -7.76 -4.57 7.29
CA ALA A 116 -6.42 -4.47 6.69
C ALA A 116 -5.48 -3.64 7.59
N ARG A 117 -5.95 -2.51 8.14
CA ARG A 117 -5.20 -1.73 9.13
C ARG A 117 -4.83 -2.58 10.34
N GLN A 118 -5.79 -3.26 10.96
CA GLN A 118 -5.56 -4.08 12.15
C GLN A 118 -4.57 -5.22 11.89
N ALA A 119 -4.74 -5.93 10.78
CA ALA A 119 -3.85 -7.02 10.35
C ALA A 119 -2.41 -6.52 10.14
N THR A 120 -2.25 -5.36 9.51
CA THR A 120 -0.93 -4.78 9.24
C THR A 120 -0.25 -4.29 10.52
N LEU A 121 -1.00 -3.66 11.43
CA LEU A 121 -0.51 -3.25 12.75
C LEU A 121 -0.09 -4.45 13.61
N GLN A 122 -0.92 -5.49 13.65
CA GLN A 122 -0.60 -6.72 14.39
C GLN A 122 0.65 -7.39 13.83
N SER A 123 0.76 -7.44 12.50
CA SER A 123 1.94 -8.01 11.84
C SER A 123 3.22 -7.25 12.15
N ALA A 124 3.15 -5.91 12.18
CA ALA A 124 4.30 -5.09 12.56
C ALA A 124 4.67 -5.31 14.05
N ALA A 125 3.67 -5.42 14.93
CA ALA A 125 3.89 -5.69 16.36
C ALA A 125 4.53 -7.05 16.60
N ASP A 126 4.08 -8.08 15.88
CA ASP A 126 4.64 -9.43 15.98
C ASP A 126 6.09 -9.50 15.52
N LEU A 127 6.44 -8.76 14.46
CA LEU A 127 7.78 -8.80 13.87
C LEU A 127 8.79 -7.91 14.60
N TYR A 128 8.34 -6.78 15.14
CA TYR A 128 9.24 -5.72 15.64
C TYR A 128 8.94 -5.26 17.07
N GLY A 129 7.86 -5.75 17.67
CA GLY A 129 7.39 -5.34 19.00
C GLY A 129 6.35 -4.23 18.96
N ALA A 130 5.41 -4.28 19.89
CA ALA A 130 4.22 -3.41 19.92
C ALA A 130 4.55 -1.90 20.07
N GLN A 131 5.72 -1.55 20.62
CA GLN A 131 6.15 -0.17 20.81
C GLN A 131 7.22 0.26 19.79
N SER A 132 7.41 -0.50 18.73
CA SER A 132 8.46 -0.25 17.74
C SER A 132 8.16 0.97 16.84
N PRO A 133 9.20 1.59 16.28
CA PRO A 133 9.03 2.60 15.24
C PRO A 133 8.25 2.09 14.01
N GLU A 134 8.37 0.80 13.72
CA GLU A 134 7.67 0.14 12.62
C GLU A 134 6.15 0.16 12.83
N VAL A 135 5.67 -0.15 14.03
CA VAL A 135 4.24 -0.05 14.38
C VAL A 135 3.76 1.40 14.28
N THR A 136 4.58 2.35 14.74
CA THR A 136 4.26 3.78 14.62
C THR A 136 4.16 4.22 13.16
N SER A 137 5.07 3.77 12.31
CA SER A 137 5.05 4.05 10.87
C SER A 137 3.78 3.49 10.21
N VAL A 138 3.47 2.22 10.46
CA VAL A 138 2.25 1.57 9.93
C VAL A 138 1.00 2.33 10.38
N LYS A 139 0.90 2.65 11.67
CA LYS A 139 -0.23 3.42 12.20
C LYS A 139 -0.42 4.75 11.46
N LYS A 140 0.65 5.53 11.36
CA LYS A 140 0.62 6.84 10.69
C LYS A 140 0.31 6.74 9.20
N ALA A 141 0.78 5.69 8.52
CA ALA A 141 0.46 5.49 7.10
C ALA A 141 -1.04 5.24 6.88
N PHE A 142 -1.67 4.43 7.74
CA PHE A 142 -3.11 4.23 7.68
C PHE A 142 -3.90 5.48 8.10
N ASP A 143 -3.42 6.24 9.09
CA ASP A 143 -4.01 7.55 9.43
C ASP A 143 -3.93 8.51 8.22
N ALA A 144 -2.80 8.53 7.51
CA ALA A 144 -2.57 9.40 6.34
C ALA A 144 -3.51 9.09 5.17
N ILE A 145 -3.90 7.82 4.98
CA ILE A 145 -4.86 7.43 3.95
C ILE A 145 -6.32 7.45 4.43
N GLY A 146 -6.58 7.91 5.66
CA GLY A 146 -7.91 8.07 6.23
C GLY A 146 -8.61 6.77 6.63
N VAL A 147 -7.87 5.71 6.90
CA VAL A 147 -8.39 4.43 7.40
C VAL A 147 -8.12 4.34 8.91
N ASN A 148 -9.17 4.46 9.71
CA ASN A 148 -9.12 4.44 11.18
C ASN A 148 -9.62 3.12 11.75
#